data_8ecdd09ba099405595fd85304038dc7a
#
_entry.id   8ecdd09ba099405595fd85304038dc7a
#
_cell.length_a   1.000
_cell.length_b   1.000
_cell.length_c   1.000
_cell.angle_alpha   90.00
_cell.angle_beta   90.00
_cell.angle_gamma   90.00
#
_symmetry.space_group_name_H-M   'P 1'
#
loop_
_entity.id
_entity.type
_entity.pdbx_description
1 polymer ?
#
loop_
_entity_poly.entity_id
_entity_poly.type
_entity_poly.pdbx_seq_one_letter_code
_entity_poly.pdbx_strand_id
1 'polypeptide(L)'
;MRFLLLLFVTITVSSCVDQKDDWTNLLDRDLSQWNNYLSYSHSESYNGDQPKDEQGNLISPIGANNDKYGVFTVVEENNEQLLKISGEIYGCVSTKKEYENYHFRLKVKWGDKVYTPRKKRLKDSGILYHSIGPDGAEHWRSWMLSQEFQVMQGHFGDFWAQANSAIDIKAYPPESVMSPIADESQPFLGFGKGEQIFGYCTRSANFEKPIGEWNTLELICFENKSIHIVNGQVVMILKNSRYVEDGKEIQMNKGKIQLQSEAAEVFYKDIEIRNIEALPAEYMQYYN
;
A
#
# COMPACT_ATOMS: atom_id res chain seq x y z
N MET A 1 18.12 20.00 73.08
CA MET A 1 18.62 20.12 71.78
C MET A 1 17.67 19.35 70.84
N ARG A 2 16.78 20.07 70.14
CA ARG A 2 15.77 19.49 69.26
C ARG A 2 16.35 19.58 67.84
N PHE A 3 16.60 18.43 67.21
CA PHE A 3 16.99 18.34 65.76
C PHE A 3 15.72 18.43 64.88
N LEU A 4 15.66 19.46 64.05
CA LEU A 4 14.62 19.64 63.04
C LEU A 4 15.09 18.92 61.79
N LEU A 5 14.39 17.83 61.39
CA LEU A 5 14.64 17.12 60.18
C LEU A 5 13.87 17.81 59.03
N LEU A 6 14.55 18.50 58.15
CA LEU A 6 13.99 19.08 56.93
C LEU A 6 13.89 18.00 55.86
N LEU A 7 12.64 17.61 55.52
CA LEU A 7 12.33 16.69 54.43
C LEU A 7 12.32 17.49 53.12
N PHE A 8 13.32 17.28 52.26
CA PHE A 8 13.28 17.80 50.87
C PHE A 8 12.43 16.90 49.99
N VAL A 9 11.23 17.37 49.60
CA VAL A 9 10.40 16.73 48.57
C VAL A 9 10.87 17.26 47.22
N THR A 10 11.57 16.43 46.47
CA THR A 10 11.88 16.70 45.05
C THR A 10 10.67 16.37 44.20
N ILE A 11 9.98 17.39 43.71
CA ILE A 11 8.92 17.26 42.74
C ILE A 11 9.59 17.08 41.36
N THR A 12 9.62 15.87 40.85
CA THR A 12 9.98 15.63 39.46
C THR A 12 8.81 16.04 38.57
N VAL A 13 8.92 17.21 37.96
CA VAL A 13 8.01 17.63 36.88
C VAL A 13 8.36 16.80 35.65
N SER A 14 7.57 15.77 35.39
CA SER A 14 7.60 15.06 34.10
C SER A 14 7.00 16.01 33.06
N SER A 15 7.83 16.67 32.28
CA SER A 15 7.34 17.40 31.12
C SER A 15 6.82 16.36 30.11
N CYS A 16 5.50 16.28 29.95
CA CYS A 16 4.92 15.77 28.74
C CYS A 16 5.41 16.69 27.62
N VAL A 17 6.37 16.23 26.84
CA VAL A 17 6.66 16.81 25.54
C VAL A 17 5.41 16.49 24.70
N ASP A 18 4.60 17.51 24.41
CA ASP A 18 3.59 17.41 23.37
C ASP A 18 4.33 16.94 22.10
N GLN A 19 4.15 15.68 21.77
CA GLN A 19 4.61 15.15 20.48
C GLN A 19 3.81 15.90 19.43
N LYS A 20 4.45 16.91 18.82
CA LYS A 20 3.90 17.62 17.66
C LYS A 20 3.48 16.54 16.67
N ASP A 21 2.24 16.61 16.23
CA ASP A 21 1.70 15.65 15.27
C ASP A 21 2.46 15.85 13.94
N ASP A 22 3.53 15.10 13.73
CA ASP A 22 4.48 15.25 12.63
C ASP A 22 3.95 14.63 11.31
N TRP A 23 2.64 14.43 11.21
CA TRP A 23 2.02 13.95 9.99
C TRP A 23 2.06 15.00 8.87
N THR A 24 2.53 14.57 7.72
CA THR A 24 2.49 15.35 6.47
C THR A 24 1.30 14.88 5.66
N ASN A 25 0.36 15.79 5.36
CA ASN A 25 -0.72 15.52 4.42
C ASN A 25 -0.16 15.48 2.99
N LEU A 26 -0.45 14.40 2.28
CA LEU A 26 -0.04 14.19 0.89
C LEU A 26 -1.13 14.58 -0.12
N LEU A 27 -2.34 14.87 0.32
CA LEU A 27 -3.45 15.26 -0.54
C LEU A 27 -3.61 16.77 -0.54
N ASP A 28 -3.46 17.37 -1.70
CA ASP A 28 -3.83 18.75 -1.98
C ASP A 28 -4.67 18.84 -3.26
N ARG A 29 -5.27 20.01 -3.52
CA ARG A 29 -6.21 20.21 -4.65
C ARG A 29 -5.59 19.86 -6.01
N ASP A 30 -4.31 20.09 -6.18
CA ASP A 30 -3.61 19.99 -7.46
C ASP A 30 -2.78 18.71 -7.59
N LEU A 31 -2.87 17.81 -6.62
CA LEU A 31 -2.02 16.60 -6.52
C LEU A 31 -0.54 16.95 -6.67
N SER A 32 -0.12 18.09 -6.09
CA SER A 32 1.22 18.64 -6.31
C SER A 32 2.35 17.74 -5.87
N GLN A 33 2.08 16.80 -4.94
CA GLN A 33 3.05 15.82 -4.44
C GLN A 33 3.05 14.50 -5.23
N TRP A 34 2.19 14.39 -6.26
CA TRP A 34 2.00 13.17 -7.03
C TRP A 34 2.36 13.36 -8.51
N ASN A 35 2.84 12.30 -9.13
CA ASN A 35 2.81 12.11 -10.57
C ASN A 35 1.71 11.11 -10.88
N ASN A 36 1.19 11.10 -12.11
CA ASN A 36 0.29 10.05 -12.57
C ASN A 36 0.90 9.26 -13.72
N TYR A 37 0.47 8.03 -13.86
CA TYR A 37 0.74 7.20 -15.02
C TYR A 37 -0.53 6.47 -15.40
N LEU A 38 -0.85 6.48 -16.69
CA LEU A 38 -1.96 5.72 -17.26
C LEU A 38 -1.43 4.73 -18.29
N SER A 39 -1.86 3.50 -18.19
CA SER A 39 -1.50 2.47 -19.15
C SER A 39 -2.61 2.29 -20.21
N TYR A 40 -3.59 1.48 -19.94
CA TYR A 40 -4.57 1.04 -20.95
C TYR A 40 -5.98 0.97 -20.38
N SER A 41 -6.98 1.15 -21.27
CA SER A 41 -8.32 0.61 -21.06
C SER A 41 -8.34 -0.84 -21.54
N HIS A 42 -8.79 -1.76 -20.70
CA HIS A 42 -8.82 -3.18 -21.03
C HIS A 42 -10.20 -3.62 -21.55
N SER A 43 -10.23 -4.62 -22.42
CA SER A 43 -11.45 -5.28 -22.90
C SER A 43 -11.93 -6.35 -21.91
N GLU A 44 -13.14 -6.89 -22.13
CA GLU A 44 -13.66 -8.01 -21.33
C GLU A 44 -12.82 -9.29 -21.48
N SER A 45 -12.13 -9.43 -22.60
CA SER A 45 -11.24 -10.56 -22.91
C SER A 45 -9.82 -10.37 -22.37
N TYR A 46 -9.59 -9.36 -21.52
CA TYR A 46 -8.27 -9.12 -20.94
C TYR A 46 -7.75 -10.36 -20.20
N ASN A 47 -6.56 -10.81 -20.60
CA ASN A 47 -5.91 -12.03 -20.14
C ASN A 47 -4.54 -11.77 -19.47
N GLY A 48 -4.20 -10.50 -19.21
CA GLY A 48 -2.90 -10.11 -18.68
C GLY A 48 -1.87 -9.68 -19.74
N ASP A 49 -2.21 -9.77 -21.02
CA ASP A 49 -1.32 -9.35 -22.11
C ASP A 49 -1.46 -7.86 -22.44
N GLN A 50 -0.41 -7.30 -23.02
CA GLN A 50 -0.46 -5.94 -23.56
C GLN A 50 -1.50 -5.85 -24.68
N PRO A 51 -2.38 -4.83 -24.68
CA PRO A 51 -3.40 -4.64 -25.70
C PRO A 51 -2.80 -4.47 -27.09
N LYS A 52 -3.55 -4.90 -28.12
CA LYS A 52 -3.21 -4.76 -29.52
C LYS A 52 -4.30 -4.00 -30.26
N ASP A 53 -3.89 -3.26 -31.31
CA ASP A 53 -4.81 -2.61 -32.24
C ASP A 53 -5.47 -3.64 -33.19
N GLU A 54 -6.37 -3.15 -34.05
CA GLU A 54 -7.06 -3.99 -35.03
C GLU A 54 -6.10 -4.67 -36.07
N GLN A 55 -4.91 -4.12 -36.23
CA GLN A 55 -3.86 -4.63 -37.10
C GLN A 55 -2.92 -5.60 -36.36
N GLY A 56 -3.10 -5.80 -35.05
CA GLY A 56 -2.31 -6.71 -34.23
C GLY A 56 -1.03 -6.09 -33.66
N ASN A 57 -0.80 -4.79 -33.84
CA ASN A 57 0.35 -4.10 -33.25
C ASN A 57 0.10 -3.81 -31.77
N LEU A 58 1.16 -3.84 -30.96
CA LEU A 58 1.08 -3.48 -29.53
C LEU A 58 0.71 -2.01 -29.38
N ILE A 59 -0.29 -1.73 -28.55
CA ILE A 59 -0.70 -0.36 -28.22
C ILE A 59 0.28 0.17 -27.17
N SER A 60 0.79 1.39 -27.37
CA SER A 60 1.60 2.09 -26.37
C SER A 60 0.73 2.57 -25.20
N PRO A 61 1.28 2.61 -23.96
CA PRO A 61 0.55 3.19 -22.84
C PRO A 61 0.30 4.70 -23.06
N ILE A 62 -0.71 5.24 -22.39
CA ILE A 62 -1.00 6.69 -22.40
C ILE A 62 0.18 7.48 -21.83
N GLY A 63 0.85 6.94 -20.80
CA GLY A 63 2.11 7.46 -20.26
C GLY A 63 1.97 8.33 -19.03
N ALA A 64 3.12 8.86 -18.61
CA ALA A 64 3.26 9.63 -17.38
C ALA A 64 2.75 11.07 -17.55
N ASN A 65 2.09 11.57 -16.50
CA ASN A 65 1.56 12.93 -16.39
C ASN A 65 0.71 13.36 -17.60
N ASN A 66 -0.08 12.42 -18.12
CA ASN A 66 -0.93 12.60 -19.30
C ASN A 66 -2.39 12.18 -19.02
N ASP A 67 -2.89 12.53 -17.83
CA ASP A 67 -4.28 12.23 -17.44
C ASP A 67 -5.26 13.27 -18.01
N LYS A 68 -5.47 13.25 -19.32
CA LYS A 68 -6.49 14.05 -19.99
C LYS A 68 -7.93 13.52 -19.83
N TYR A 69 -8.07 12.37 -19.20
CA TYR A 69 -9.35 11.68 -18.98
C TYR A 69 -9.95 11.99 -17.61
N GLY A 70 -9.16 12.58 -16.70
CA GLY A 70 -9.60 12.86 -15.33
C GLY A 70 -9.78 11.59 -14.49
N VAL A 71 -8.91 10.61 -14.71
CA VAL A 71 -8.90 9.37 -13.92
C VAL A 71 -8.57 9.67 -12.46
N PHE A 72 -7.65 10.62 -12.25
CA PHE A 72 -7.22 11.07 -10.92
C PHE A 72 -7.65 12.52 -10.71
N THR A 73 -8.64 12.74 -9.87
CA THR A 73 -9.16 14.07 -9.58
C THR A 73 -9.33 14.29 -8.09
N VAL A 74 -9.15 15.53 -7.63
CA VAL A 74 -9.52 15.90 -6.27
C VAL A 74 -10.90 16.51 -6.30
N VAL A 75 -11.83 15.90 -5.56
CA VAL A 75 -13.20 16.39 -5.39
C VAL A 75 -13.40 16.86 -3.95
N GLU A 76 -14.38 17.71 -3.72
CA GLU A 76 -14.74 18.21 -2.39
C GLU A 76 -16.11 17.64 -2.01
N GLU A 77 -16.19 16.95 -0.88
CA GLU A 77 -17.42 16.43 -0.30
C GLU A 77 -17.45 16.79 1.19
N ASN A 78 -18.51 17.46 1.66
CA ASN A 78 -18.69 17.90 3.05
C ASN A 78 -17.50 18.71 3.62
N ASN A 79 -16.91 19.59 2.83
CA ASN A 79 -15.71 20.37 3.14
C ASN A 79 -14.42 19.52 3.36
N GLU A 80 -14.41 18.29 2.89
CA GLU A 80 -13.22 17.42 2.87
C GLU A 80 -12.74 17.20 1.45
N GLN A 81 -11.42 17.21 1.25
CA GLN A 81 -10.81 16.86 -0.04
C GLN A 81 -10.70 15.34 -0.16
N LEU A 82 -11.15 14.80 -1.28
CA LEU A 82 -11.07 13.39 -1.62
C LEU A 82 -10.29 13.23 -2.92
N LEU A 83 -9.29 12.36 -2.93
CA LEU A 83 -8.76 11.84 -4.18
C LEU A 83 -9.79 10.83 -4.71
N LYS A 84 -10.39 11.17 -5.85
CA LYS A 84 -11.22 10.28 -6.62
C LYS A 84 -10.38 9.63 -7.71
N ILE A 85 -10.36 8.31 -7.73
CA ILE A 85 -9.82 7.51 -8.82
C ILE A 85 -11.01 6.88 -9.54
N SER A 86 -11.23 7.24 -10.80
CA SER A 86 -12.42 6.80 -11.55
C SER A 86 -12.38 5.32 -11.94
N GLY A 87 -11.21 4.79 -12.23
CA GLY A 87 -10.96 3.37 -12.48
C GLY A 87 -11.06 2.91 -13.94
N GLU A 88 -11.58 3.71 -14.86
CA GLU A 88 -11.82 3.27 -16.25
C GLU A 88 -10.56 2.97 -17.07
N ILE A 89 -9.42 3.51 -16.67
CA ILE A 89 -8.12 3.26 -17.27
C ILE A 89 -7.17 2.79 -16.17
N TYR A 90 -6.44 1.71 -16.43
CA TYR A 90 -5.43 1.21 -15.52
C TYR A 90 -4.26 2.18 -15.40
N GLY A 91 -3.76 2.36 -14.20
CA GLY A 91 -2.69 3.29 -13.90
C GLY A 91 -2.52 3.52 -12.41
N CYS A 92 -1.81 4.58 -12.07
CA CYS A 92 -1.59 4.96 -10.67
C CYS A 92 -1.27 6.45 -10.52
N VAL A 93 -1.47 6.97 -9.32
CA VAL A 93 -0.72 8.13 -8.84
C VAL A 93 0.46 7.63 -8.01
N SER A 94 1.62 8.27 -8.15
CA SER A 94 2.86 7.94 -7.47
C SER A 94 3.38 9.14 -6.73
N THR A 95 3.81 9.01 -5.49
CA THR A 95 4.49 10.10 -4.79
C THR A 95 5.72 10.57 -5.58
N LYS A 96 5.96 11.88 -5.65
CA LYS A 96 7.20 12.43 -6.25
C LYS A 96 8.41 12.07 -5.42
N LYS A 97 8.25 12.09 -4.09
CA LYS A 97 9.28 11.74 -3.11
C LYS A 97 9.30 10.23 -2.87
N GLU A 98 10.47 9.68 -2.62
CA GLU A 98 10.68 8.35 -2.08
C GLU A 98 10.73 8.40 -0.55
N TYR A 99 10.25 7.34 0.08
CA TYR A 99 10.17 7.21 1.54
C TYR A 99 10.87 5.94 2.00
N GLU A 100 11.46 6.02 3.20
CA GLU A 100 12.00 4.92 4.00
C GLU A 100 11.71 5.23 5.47
N ASN A 101 11.54 4.22 6.30
CA ASN A 101 11.26 4.39 7.74
C ASN A 101 10.09 5.34 8.00
N TYR A 102 8.89 4.90 7.64
CA TYR A 102 7.70 5.74 7.73
C TYR A 102 6.49 4.97 8.26
N HIS A 103 5.53 5.74 8.77
CA HIS A 103 4.15 5.32 8.98
C HIS A 103 3.27 6.09 7.99
N PHE A 104 2.62 5.38 7.09
CA PHE A 104 1.67 5.89 6.11
C PHE A 104 0.26 5.49 6.51
N ARG A 105 -0.70 6.38 6.37
CA ARG A 105 -2.11 6.08 6.59
C ARG A 105 -3.00 6.79 5.60
N LEU A 106 -4.16 6.22 5.34
CA LEU A 106 -5.23 6.82 4.57
C LEU A 106 -6.59 6.25 4.97
N LYS A 107 -7.64 6.91 4.51
CA LYS A 107 -8.99 6.31 4.50
C LYS A 107 -9.43 6.02 3.08
N VAL A 108 -10.10 4.89 2.89
CA VAL A 108 -10.59 4.42 1.60
C VAL A 108 -12.08 4.09 1.67
N LYS A 109 -12.80 4.41 0.59
CA LYS A 109 -14.21 4.08 0.38
C LYS A 109 -14.44 3.74 -1.09
N TRP A 110 -15.16 2.66 -1.36
CA TRP A 110 -15.56 2.33 -2.72
C TRP A 110 -16.62 3.28 -3.26
N GLY A 111 -16.47 3.70 -4.52
CA GLY A 111 -17.53 4.30 -5.31
C GLY A 111 -18.44 3.25 -5.94
N ASP A 112 -19.38 3.68 -6.79
CA ASP A 112 -20.37 2.78 -7.37
C ASP A 112 -19.95 2.16 -8.70
N LYS A 113 -19.06 2.84 -9.45
CA LYS A 113 -18.72 2.46 -10.81
C LYS A 113 -17.70 1.34 -10.85
N VAL A 114 -17.91 0.41 -11.76
CA VAL A 114 -16.98 -0.66 -12.10
C VAL A 114 -16.88 -0.74 -13.62
N TYR A 115 -15.67 -0.87 -14.12
CA TYR A 115 -15.36 -0.90 -15.55
C TYR A 115 -14.84 -2.27 -16.00
N THR A 116 -14.75 -2.45 -17.30
CA THR A 116 -14.07 -3.58 -17.91
C THR A 116 -12.58 -3.56 -17.55
N PRO A 117 -11.96 -4.70 -17.18
CA PRO A 117 -12.50 -6.07 -17.29
C PRO A 117 -13.16 -6.60 -16.00
N ARG A 118 -13.42 -5.73 -15.01
CA ARG A 118 -13.88 -6.15 -13.67
C ARG A 118 -15.39 -6.00 -13.44
N LYS A 119 -16.21 -5.72 -14.45
CA LYS A 119 -17.69 -5.53 -14.30
C LYS A 119 -18.42 -6.65 -13.54
N LYS A 120 -17.87 -7.86 -13.54
CA LYS A 120 -18.42 -9.03 -12.83
C LYS A 120 -17.45 -9.58 -11.78
N ARG A 121 -16.49 -8.77 -11.34
CA ARG A 121 -15.48 -9.13 -10.35
C ARG A 121 -15.53 -8.17 -9.17
N LEU A 122 -14.80 -8.49 -8.13
CA LEU A 122 -14.61 -7.59 -6.98
C LEU A 122 -13.93 -6.29 -7.43
N LYS A 123 -14.30 -5.18 -6.80
CA LYS A 123 -13.64 -3.88 -6.97
C LYS A 123 -12.19 -4.00 -6.51
N ASP A 124 -11.28 -3.34 -7.24
CA ASP A 124 -9.86 -3.48 -7.03
C ASP A 124 -9.11 -2.16 -7.10
N SER A 125 -8.14 -2.03 -6.25
CA SER A 125 -7.14 -0.99 -6.14
C SER A 125 -6.02 -1.50 -5.23
N GLY A 126 -4.96 -0.71 -4.98
CA GLY A 126 -3.86 -1.10 -4.11
C GLY A 126 -3.04 0.07 -3.63
N ILE A 127 -2.34 -0.12 -2.51
CA ILE A 127 -1.27 0.73 -2.03
C ILE A 127 0.03 -0.01 -2.32
N LEU A 128 0.78 0.49 -3.30
CA LEU A 128 2.07 -0.09 -3.63
C LEU A 128 3.17 0.70 -2.92
N TYR A 129 4.06 0.00 -2.25
CA TYR A 129 5.11 0.61 -1.46
C TYR A 129 6.49 0.09 -1.83
N HIS A 130 7.52 0.84 -1.47
CA HIS A 130 8.88 0.64 -1.95
C HIS A 130 8.94 0.56 -3.49
N SER A 131 8.08 1.35 -4.16
CA SER A 131 7.97 1.33 -5.61
C SER A 131 9.18 1.98 -6.25
N ILE A 132 9.87 1.25 -7.13
CA ILE A 132 11.11 1.65 -7.79
C ILE A 132 11.09 1.35 -9.29
N GLY A 133 11.99 2.01 -10.02
CA GLY A 133 12.13 1.84 -11.45
C GLY A 133 11.05 2.57 -12.27
N PRO A 134 10.77 2.14 -13.49
CA PRO A 134 9.77 2.75 -14.36
C PRO A 134 8.36 2.29 -14.00
N ASP A 135 7.37 3.14 -14.31
CA ASP A 135 5.98 2.71 -14.37
C ASP A 135 5.82 1.62 -15.44
N GLY A 136 4.85 0.72 -15.24
CA GLY A 136 4.62 -0.39 -16.16
C GLY A 136 5.81 -1.34 -16.26
N ALA A 137 6.40 -1.73 -15.13
CA ALA A 137 7.57 -2.60 -15.04
C ALA A 137 7.42 -3.92 -15.83
N GLU A 138 6.19 -4.36 -16.02
CA GLU A 138 5.80 -5.36 -17.03
C GLU A 138 4.88 -4.67 -18.03
N HIS A 139 5.09 -4.83 -19.33
CA HIS A 139 4.47 -4.04 -20.41
C HIS A 139 2.95 -3.85 -20.30
N TRP A 140 2.23 -4.90 -19.94
CA TRP A 140 0.78 -4.86 -19.78
C TRP A 140 0.32 -4.43 -18.39
N ARG A 141 1.25 -4.27 -17.45
CA ARG A 141 0.97 -3.79 -16.10
C ARG A 141 1.15 -2.28 -16.03
N SER A 142 0.58 -1.71 -15.00
CA SER A 142 0.49 -0.24 -14.86
C SER A 142 1.32 0.28 -13.72
N TRP A 143 1.96 -0.61 -12.99
CA TRP A 143 2.66 -0.26 -11.75
C TRP A 143 4.17 -0.45 -11.83
N MET A 144 4.87 0.17 -10.90
CA MET A 144 6.30 -0.03 -10.69
C MET A 144 6.55 -1.40 -10.05
N LEU A 145 7.80 -1.88 -10.12
CA LEU A 145 8.29 -2.93 -9.24
C LEU A 145 8.10 -2.47 -7.79
N SER A 146 7.35 -3.25 -6.98
CA SER A 146 6.92 -2.84 -5.65
C SER A 146 6.40 -4.01 -4.82
N GLN A 147 6.15 -3.78 -3.55
CA GLN A 147 5.28 -4.60 -2.71
C GLN A 147 3.89 -4.00 -2.71
N GLU A 148 2.85 -4.80 -2.62
CA GLU A 148 1.48 -4.31 -2.61
C GLU A 148 0.74 -4.68 -1.32
N PHE A 149 0.18 -3.67 -0.69
CA PHE A 149 -0.91 -3.78 0.27
C PHE A 149 -2.21 -3.72 -0.53
N GLN A 150 -2.83 -4.86 -0.73
CA GLN A 150 -4.03 -5.01 -1.55
C GLN A 150 -5.22 -4.22 -1.00
N VAL A 151 -5.88 -3.46 -1.87
CA VAL A 151 -7.15 -2.79 -1.62
C VAL A 151 -8.18 -3.36 -2.59
N MET A 152 -8.59 -4.61 -2.37
CA MET A 152 -9.66 -5.25 -3.13
C MET A 152 -10.85 -5.51 -2.20
N GLN A 153 -12.08 -5.35 -2.72
CA GLN A 153 -13.30 -5.54 -1.96
C GLN A 153 -13.34 -6.88 -1.26
N GLY A 154 -13.44 -6.86 0.08
CA GLY A 154 -13.39 -8.06 0.92
C GLY A 154 -11.98 -8.60 1.18
N HIS A 155 -10.93 -7.93 0.68
CA HIS A 155 -9.54 -8.38 0.70
C HIS A 155 -8.54 -7.30 1.13
N PHE A 156 -8.95 -6.29 1.88
CA PHE A 156 -8.02 -5.26 2.36
C PHE A 156 -6.95 -5.88 3.24
N GLY A 157 -5.70 -5.60 2.89
CA GLY A 157 -4.54 -6.06 3.63
C GLY A 157 -3.89 -7.35 3.11
N ASP A 158 -4.47 -8.03 2.11
CA ASP A 158 -3.77 -9.11 1.41
C ASP A 158 -2.47 -8.57 0.80
N PHE A 159 -1.57 -9.45 0.44
CA PHE A 159 -0.27 -9.11 -0.16
C PHE A 159 -0.18 -9.61 -1.59
N TRP A 160 0.40 -8.77 -2.47
CA TRP A 160 0.89 -9.15 -3.79
C TRP A 160 2.31 -8.66 -4.04
N ALA A 161 3.14 -9.52 -4.60
CA ALA A 161 4.44 -9.12 -5.15
C ALA A 161 4.25 -8.58 -6.58
N GLN A 162 4.71 -7.35 -6.83
CA GLN A 162 4.66 -6.76 -8.16
C GLN A 162 5.99 -6.92 -8.90
N ALA A 163 5.91 -7.33 -10.17
CA ALA A 163 7.06 -7.62 -11.03
C ALA A 163 8.01 -8.68 -10.40
N ASN A 164 9.29 -8.35 -10.27
CA ASN A 164 10.31 -9.25 -9.73
C ASN A 164 10.51 -9.13 -8.22
N SER A 165 9.53 -8.58 -7.49
CA SER A 165 9.66 -8.40 -6.05
C SER A 165 9.45 -9.71 -5.27
N ALA A 166 9.98 -9.73 -4.06
CA ALA A 166 9.80 -10.79 -3.07
C ALA A 166 9.83 -10.22 -1.66
N ILE A 167 9.26 -10.95 -0.71
CA ILE A 167 9.22 -10.56 0.71
C ILE A 167 9.04 -11.81 1.58
N ASP A 168 9.36 -11.71 2.86
CA ASP A 168 9.06 -12.77 3.82
C ASP A 168 7.82 -12.38 4.64
N ILE A 169 6.87 -13.32 4.80
CA ILE A 169 5.61 -13.11 5.52
C ILE A 169 5.47 -14.18 6.60
N LYS A 170 5.02 -13.82 7.80
CA LYS A 170 4.56 -14.78 8.81
C LYS A 170 3.26 -15.41 8.32
N ALA A 171 3.31 -16.69 7.91
CA ALA A 171 2.18 -17.34 7.27
C ALA A 171 2.20 -18.86 7.48
N TYR A 172 1.02 -19.48 7.39
CA TYR A 172 0.92 -20.93 7.27
C TYR A 172 1.59 -21.41 5.98
N PRO A 173 2.37 -22.51 6.03
CA PRO A 173 2.96 -23.08 4.83
C PRO A 173 1.88 -23.63 3.89
N PRO A 174 2.08 -23.62 2.56
CA PRO A 174 1.09 -24.03 1.57
C PRO A 174 0.59 -25.49 1.77
N GLU A 175 1.40 -26.37 2.30
CA GLU A 175 1.00 -27.76 2.62
C GLU A 175 0.00 -27.87 3.77
N SER A 176 -0.14 -26.82 4.58
CA SER A 176 -1.07 -26.78 5.71
C SER A 176 -2.41 -26.14 5.37
N VAL A 177 -2.51 -25.38 4.27
CA VAL A 177 -3.69 -24.63 3.85
C VAL A 177 -3.82 -24.61 2.33
N MET A 178 -5.03 -24.40 1.80
CA MET A 178 -5.26 -24.35 0.35
C MET A 178 -4.63 -23.10 -0.33
N SER A 179 -4.51 -22.02 0.44
CA SER A 179 -3.86 -20.78 0.01
C SER A 179 -3.06 -20.22 1.18
N PRO A 180 -1.91 -19.59 0.97
CA PRO A 180 -1.15 -18.98 2.05
C PRO A 180 -1.99 -17.96 2.82
N ILE A 181 -2.01 -18.08 4.14
CA ILE A 181 -2.74 -17.20 5.05
C ILE A 181 -1.75 -16.64 6.07
N ALA A 182 -1.71 -15.33 6.23
CA ALA A 182 -0.88 -14.69 7.24
C ALA A 182 -1.34 -15.06 8.66
N ASP A 183 -0.38 -15.28 9.56
CA ASP A 183 -0.63 -15.52 10.97
C ASP A 183 0.61 -15.16 11.79
N GLU A 184 0.44 -14.39 12.85
CA GLU A 184 1.55 -13.87 13.66
C GLU A 184 2.34 -14.94 14.40
N SER A 185 1.73 -16.10 14.65
CA SER A 185 2.35 -17.23 15.35
C SER A 185 3.22 -18.09 14.44
N GLN A 186 3.12 -17.90 13.11
CA GLN A 186 3.80 -18.72 12.13
C GLN A 186 5.22 -18.19 11.83
N PRO A 187 6.11 -19.04 11.28
CA PRO A 187 7.43 -18.61 10.82
C PRO A 187 7.31 -17.65 9.62
N PHE A 188 8.37 -16.91 9.36
CA PHE A 188 8.52 -16.17 8.12
C PHE A 188 8.82 -17.12 6.96
N LEU A 189 8.05 -17.00 5.89
CA LEU A 189 8.22 -17.73 4.64
C LEU A 189 8.44 -16.73 3.49
N GLY A 190 9.25 -17.10 2.50
CA GLY A 190 9.52 -16.29 1.32
C GLY A 190 8.39 -16.35 0.29
N PHE A 191 7.95 -15.21 -0.21
CA PHE A 191 6.91 -15.04 -1.24
C PHE A 191 7.44 -14.21 -2.41
N GLY A 192 7.14 -14.59 -3.64
CA GLY A 192 7.44 -13.80 -4.83
C GLY A 192 8.55 -14.38 -5.70
N LYS A 193 9.27 -13.51 -6.42
CA LYS A 193 10.28 -13.92 -7.39
C LYS A 193 11.46 -14.63 -6.74
N GLY A 194 11.75 -15.83 -7.21
CA GLY A 194 12.84 -16.66 -6.69
C GLY A 194 12.44 -17.54 -5.51
N GLU A 195 11.25 -17.32 -4.95
CA GLU A 195 10.71 -18.09 -3.82
C GLU A 195 9.87 -19.28 -4.30
N GLN A 196 9.66 -20.26 -3.40
CA GLN A 196 8.81 -21.41 -3.68
C GLN A 196 7.32 -21.06 -3.66
N ILE A 197 6.94 -20.00 -2.89
CA ILE A 197 5.56 -19.57 -2.78
C ILE A 197 5.35 -18.42 -3.76
N PHE A 198 4.27 -18.53 -4.55
CA PHE A 198 3.84 -17.43 -5.43
C PHE A 198 3.64 -16.14 -4.63
N GLY A 199 3.80 -15.00 -5.29
CA GLY A 199 3.78 -13.67 -4.67
C GLY A 199 2.41 -13.20 -4.18
N TYR A 200 1.60 -14.07 -3.56
CA TYR A 200 0.32 -13.75 -2.96
C TYR A 200 0.18 -14.38 -1.58
N CYS A 201 -0.35 -13.61 -0.63
CA CYS A 201 -0.72 -14.11 0.70
C CYS A 201 -2.01 -13.45 1.16
N THR A 202 -2.96 -14.25 1.63
CA THR A 202 -4.18 -13.75 2.26
C THR A 202 -3.86 -13.21 3.66
N ARG A 203 -4.46 -12.11 4.04
CA ARG A 203 -4.40 -11.54 5.40
C ARG A 203 -4.88 -12.53 6.47
N SER A 204 -4.50 -12.29 7.72
CA SER A 204 -4.87 -13.15 8.87
C SER A 204 -6.38 -13.16 9.16
N ALA A 205 -7.04 -11.99 9.00
CA ALA A 205 -8.49 -11.84 9.23
C ALA A 205 -9.06 -10.67 8.41
N ASN A 206 -10.38 -10.66 8.22
CA ASN A 206 -11.08 -9.59 7.55
C ASN A 206 -11.65 -8.59 8.56
N PHE A 207 -11.12 -7.37 8.57
CA PHE A 207 -11.61 -6.24 9.36
C PHE A 207 -12.19 -5.11 8.50
N GLU A 208 -12.45 -5.39 7.22
CA GLU A 208 -13.08 -4.44 6.30
C GLU A 208 -14.52 -4.14 6.75
N LYS A 209 -14.88 -2.85 6.75
CA LYS A 209 -16.24 -2.41 7.00
C LYS A 209 -17.11 -2.61 5.75
N PRO A 210 -18.43 -2.63 5.89
CA PRO A 210 -19.35 -2.74 4.77
C PRO A 210 -19.09 -1.75 3.64
N ILE A 211 -19.44 -2.12 2.41
CA ILE A 211 -19.35 -1.24 1.24
C ILE A 211 -20.05 0.09 1.51
N GLY A 212 -19.41 1.19 1.12
CA GLY A 212 -19.89 2.56 1.34
C GLY A 212 -19.41 3.19 2.64
N GLU A 213 -18.81 2.42 3.54
CA GLU A 213 -18.17 2.96 4.74
C GLU A 213 -16.68 3.24 4.52
N TRP A 214 -16.16 4.23 5.27
CA TRP A 214 -14.74 4.55 5.27
C TRP A 214 -13.94 3.53 6.10
N ASN A 215 -12.93 2.96 5.49
CA ASN A 215 -11.94 2.11 6.14
C ASN A 215 -10.64 2.86 6.32
N THR A 216 -9.98 2.70 7.45
CA THR A 216 -8.62 3.21 7.70
C THR A 216 -7.62 2.12 7.40
N LEU A 217 -6.66 2.42 6.52
CA LEU A 217 -5.54 1.54 6.20
C LEU A 217 -4.26 2.21 6.65
N GLU A 218 -3.39 1.43 7.30
CA GLU A 218 -2.10 1.91 7.77
C GLU A 218 -1.00 0.94 7.34
N LEU A 219 0.11 1.51 6.91
CA LEU A 219 1.31 0.81 6.50
C LEU A 219 2.48 1.36 7.29
N ILE A 220 3.14 0.51 8.06
CA ILE A 220 4.37 0.88 8.77
C ILE A 220 5.53 0.19 8.09
N CYS A 221 6.55 0.96 7.70
CA CYS A 221 7.79 0.46 7.14
C CYS A 221 8.95 0.98 7.97
N PHE A 222 9.77 0.08 8.50
CA PHE A 222 10.96 0.44 9.27
C PHE A 222 12.10 -0.55 8.98
N GLU A 223 13.22 -0.04 8.48
CA GLU A 223 14.34 -0.87 8.01
C GLU A 223 13.85 -1.93 7.00
N ASN A 224 14.01 -3.20 7.33
CA ASN A 224 13.57 -4.32 6.50
C ASN A 224 12.20 -4.90 6.92
N LYS A 225 11.42 -4.18 7.71
CA LYS A 225 10.14 -4.65 8.28
C LYS A 225 8.98 -3.83 7.71
N SER A 226 7.83 -4.47 7.51
CA SER A 226 6.58 -3.80 7.19
C SER A 226 5.38 -4.48 7.86
N ILE A 227 4.33 -3.71 8.10
CA ILE A 227 3.11 -4.15 8.78
C ILE A 227 1.91 -3.57 8.03
N HIS A 228 0.96 -4.43 7.67
CA HIS A 228 -0.33 -4.02 7.15
C HIS A 228 -1.36 -3.99 8.26
N ILE A 229 -2.09 -2.87 8.38
CA ILE A 229 -3.10 -2.64 9.42
C ILE A 229 -4.39 -2.19 8.75
N VAL A 230 -5.50 -2.83 9.09
CA VAL A 230 -6.85 -2.51 8.61
C VAL A 230 -7.74 -2.18 9.80
N ASN A 231 -8.28 -0.96 9.83
CA ASN A 231 -9.14 -0.47 10.91
C ASN A 231 -8.56 -0.71 12.32
N GLY A 232 -7.23 -0.43 12.47
CA GLY A 232 -6.50 -0.58 13.72
C GLY A 232 -6.10 -2.01 14.09
N GLN A 233 -6.33 -2.99 13.22
CA GLN A 233 -5.97 -4.39 13.44
C GLN A 233 -4.82 -4.80 12.52
N VAL A 234 -3.75 -5.37 13.08
CA VAL A 234 -2.64 -5.94 12.30
C VAL A 234 -3.14 -7.17 11.56
N VAL A 235 -3.00 -7.17 10.23
CA VAL A 235 -3.47 -8.25 9.36
C VAL A 235 -2.34 -8.99 8.66
N MET A 236 -1.13 -8.38 8.61
CA MET A 236 0.03 -9.01 8.00
C MET A 236 1.33 -8.46 8.55
N ILE A 237 2.30 -9.34 8.80
CA ILE A 237 3.62 -9.04 9.34
C ILE A 237 4.64 -9.52 8.32
N LEU A 238 5.43 -8.56 7.80
CA LEU A 238 6.32 -8.79 6.68
C LEU A 238 7.74 -8.28 7.02
N LYS A 239 8.73 -8.86 6.38
CA LYS A 239 10.12 -8.38 6.44
C LYS A 239 10.89 -8.73 5.17
N ASN A 240 12.11 -8.20 5.08
CA ASN A 240 13.06 -8.57 4.05
C ASN A 240 12.52 -8.34 2.63
N SER A 241 11.93 -7.14 2.41
CA SER A 241 11.49 -6.69 1.09
C SER A 241 12.69 -6.61 0.14
N ARG A 242 12.59 -7.24 -1.03
CA ARG A 242 13.66 -7.37 -2.01
C ARG A 242 13.11 -7.54 -3.42
N TYR A 243 13.99 -7.46 -4.39
CA TYR A 243 13.72 -7.87 -5.76
C TYR A 243 14.88 -8.69 -6.32
N VAL A 244 14.62 -9.43 -7.39
CA VAL A 244 15.62 -10.27 -8.05
C VAL A 244 15.97 -9.65 -9.40
N GLU A 245 17.25 -9.30 -9.60
CA GLU A 245 17.81 -8.80 -10.84
C GLU A 245 19.10 -9.57 -11.15
N ASP A 246 19.21 -10.09 -12.37
CA ASP A 246 20.35 -10.92 -12.82
C ASP A 246 20.71 -12.08 -11.85
N GLY A 247 19.67 -12.68 -11.23
CA GLY A 247 19.82 -13.78 -10.29
C GLY A 247 20.35 -13.38 -8.91
N LYS A 248 20.41 -12.08 -8.61
CA LYS A 248 20.82 -11.55 -7.31
C LYS A 248 19.63 -10.90 -6.60
N GLU A 249 19.56 -11.11 -5.30
CA GLU A 249 18.63 -10.40 -4.44
C GLU A 249 19.17 -9.02 -4.07
N ILE A 250 18.33 -8.02 -4.22
CA ILE A 250 18.63 -6.62 -3.88
C ILE A 250 17.56 -6.13 -2.90
N GLN A 251 17.98 -5.58 -1.77
CA GLN A 251 17.08 -5.03 -0.74
C GLN A 251 16.27 -3.86 -1.28
N MET A 252 15.00 -3.79 -0.88
CA MET A 252 14.03 -2.79 -1.34
C MET A 252 13.31 -2.16 -0.13
N ASN A 253 14.03 -1.33 0.63
CA ASN A 253 13.54 -0.71 1.87
C ASN A 253 13.09 0.74 1.68
N LYS A 254 13.24 1.27 0.47
CA LYS A 254 12.95 2.65 0.09
C LYS A 254 12.30 2.69 -1.27
N GLY A 255 11.39 3.64 -1.48
CA GLY A 255 10.77 3.88 -2.78
C GLY A 255 9.57 4.80 -2.68
N LYS A 256 8.88 4.95 -3.80
CA LYS A 256 7.64 5.72 -3.88
C LYS A 256 6.47 4.91 -3.32
N ILE A 257 5.37 5.62 -3.05
CA ILE A 257 4.07 5.03 -2.75
C ILE A 257 3.16 5.31 -3.95
N GLN A 258 2.47 4.25 -4.44
CA GLN A 258 1.49 4.38 -5.52
C GLN A 258 0.09 4.01 -5.01
N LEU A 259 -0.94 4.66 -5.58
CA LEU A 259 -2.35 4.29 -5.41
C LEU A 259 -2.90 3.91 -6.78
N GLN A 260 -3.47 2.72 -6.87
CA GLN A 260 -3.86 2.12 -8.15
C GLN A 260 -5.22 2.60 -8.67
N SER A 261 -5.32 2.71 -10.00
CA SER A 261 -6.55 2.70 -10.78
C SER A 261 -6.69 1.34 -11.45
N GLU A 262 -7.69 0.53 -11.04
CA GLU A 262 -7.86 -0.84 -11.51
C GLU A 262 -9.34 -1.21 -11.73
N ALA A 263 -9.96 -0.58 -12.73
CA ALA A 263 -11.32 -0.83 -13.19
C ALA A 263 -12.43 -0.63 -12.13
N ALA A 264 -12.16 0.02 -11.01
CA ALA A 264 -13.17 0.35 -10.01
C ALA A 264 -13.01 1.79 -9.51
N GLU A 265 -14.14 2.47 -9.32
CA GLU A 265 -14.16 3.78 -8.70
C GLU A 265 -13.86 3.66 -7.20
N VAL A 266 -12.88 4.43 -6.73
CA VAL A 266 -12.46 4.44 -5.34
C VAL A 266 -12.15 5.87 -4.90
N PHE A 267 -12.42 6.16 -3.63
CA PHE A 267 -12.12 7.44 -2.99
C PHE A 267 -11.13 7.24 -1.85
N TYR A 268 -10.15 8.12 -1.80
CA TYR A 268 -9.17 8.18 -0.72
C TYR A 268 -9.20 9.56 -0.06
N LYS A 269 -9.01 9.61 1.25
CA LYS A 269 -8.82 10.84 2.02
C LYS A 269 -7.87 10.64 3.19
N ASP A 270 -7.53 11.72 3.87
CA ASP A 270 -6.60 11.72 5.02
C ASP A 270 -5.33 10.94 4.64
N ILE A 271 -4.77 11.23 3.46
CA ILE A 271 -3.57 10.57 2.95
C ILE A 271 -2.37 11.22 3.62
N GLU A 272 -1.81 10.57 4.62
CA GLU A 272 -0.82 11.16 5.49
C GLU A 272 0.38 10.23 5.68
N ILE A 273 1.54 10.84 5.87
CA ILE A 273 2.79 10.13 6.16
C ILE A 273 3.59 10.86 7.22
N ARG A 274 4.26 10.10 8.07
CA ARG A 274 5.29 10.61 8.99
C ARG A 274 6.52 9.73 8.94
N ASN A 275 7.70 10.33 9.09
CA ASN A 275 8.93 9.57 9.30
C ASN A 275 8.94 9.00 10.71
N ILE A 276 9.51 7.82 10.89
CA ILE A 276 9.70 7.19 12.19
C ILE A 276 11.18 6.86 12.38
N GLU A 277 11.65 7.04 13.61
CA GLU A 277 13.05 6.75 13.99
C GLU A 277 13.22 5.35 14.60
N ALA A 278 12.10 4.73 14.95
CA ALA A 278 12.04 3.37 15.47
C ALA A 278 10.70 2.73 15.10
N LEU A 279 10.68 1.39 15.04
CA LEU A 279 9.43 0.65 14.98
C LEU A 279 8.65 0.92 16.28
N PRO A 280 7.35 1.33 16.22
CA PRO A 280 6.56 1.55 17.43
C PRO A 280 6.57 0.33 18.36
N ALA A 281 6.69 0.57 19.66
CA ALA A 281 6.96 -0.46 20.65
C ALA A 281 5.95 -1.62 20.65
N GLU A 282 4.68 -1.30 20.40
CA GLU A 282 3.58 -2.27 20.31
C GLU A 282 3.75 -3.30 19.19
N TYR A 283 4.56 -3.00 18.15
CA TYR A 283 4.80 -3.90 17.01
C TYR A 283 6.12 -4.65 17.11
N MET A 284 7.00 -4.31 18.05
CA MET A 284 8.31 -4.99 18.19
C MET A 284 8.16 -6.48 18.49
N GLN A 285 7.11 -6.87 19.21
CA GLN A 285 6.82 -8.26 19.55
C GLN A 285 6.69 -9.19 18.34
N TYR A 286 6.29 -8.67 17.19
CA TYR A 286 6.08 -9.47 15.97
C TYR A 286 7.37 -9.93 15.29
N TYR A 287 8.51 -9.35 15.65
CA TYR A 287 9.81 -9.62 15.02
C TYR A 287 10.83 -10.24 15.97
N ASN A 288 10.45 -10.55 17.21
CA ASN A 288 11.26 -11.22 18.22
C ASN A 288 11.26 -12.74 18.04
#